data_91b304aef1adcbe6eb7039fffc9fe30a
#
_entry.id   91b304aef1adcbe6eb7039fffc9fe30a
#
_cell.length_a   1.000
_cell.length_b   1.000
_cell.length_c   1.000
_cell.angle_alpha   90.00
_cell.angle_beta   90.00
_cell.angle_gamma   90.00
#
_symmetry.space_group_name_H-M   'P 1'
#
loop_
_entity.id
_entity.type
_entity.pdbx_description
1 polymer ?
#
loop_
_entity_poly.entity_id
_entity_poly.type
_entity_poly.pdbx_seq_one_letter_code
_entity_poly.pdbx_strand_id
1 'polypeptide(L)'
;MSKLILAIIFNTDAVDPLAQALLAHDYSVTKISSMGGFLRRQNTTFVIGIEEARLQVALTIIRDVCSPYSRPEGHAATIFVLDVTEFARA
;
A
#
# COMPACT_ATOMS: atom_id res chain seq x y z
N MET A 1 18.14 -3.20 6.77
CA MET A 1 17.03 -3.42 7.70
C MET A 1 15.71 -3.42 6.96
N SER A 2 14.90 -4.42 7.18
CA SER A 2 13.67 -4.57 6.42
C SER A 2 12.52 -3.79 7.02
N LYS A 3 11.67 -3.27 6.16
CA LYS A 3 10.44 -2.56 6.54
C LYS A 3 9.24 -3.25 5.89
N LEU A 4 8.10 -3.05 6.49
CA LEU A 4 6.82 -3.49 5.94
C LEU A 4 5.93 -2.27 5.74
N ILE A 5 5.42 -2.09 4.53
CA ILE A 5 4.43 -1.07 4.25
C ILE A 5 3.06 -1.73 4.19
N LEU A 6 2.13 -1.20 4.96
CA LEU A 6 0.72 -1.53 4.84
C LEU A 6 0.02 -0.31 4.25
N ALA A 7 -0.45 -0.41 3.03
CA ALA A 7 -1.16 0.67 2.36
C ALA A 7 -2.62 0.26 2.17
N ILE A 8 -3.50 0.87 2.94
CA ILE A 8 -4.93 0.59 2.87
C ILE A 8 -5.55 1.58 1.88
N ILE A 9 -6.06 1.05 0.78
CA ILE A 9 -6.58 1.86 -0.33
C ILE A 9 -8.09 1.90 -0.23
N PHE A 10 -8.64 3.09 0.02
CA PHE A 10 -10.07 3.30 0.18
C PHE A 10 -10.78 3.62 -1.14
N ASN A 11 -10.07 4.24 -2.08
CA ASN A 11 -10.63 4.51 -3.40
C ASN A 11 -10.23 3.38 -4.35
N THR A 12 -11.21 2.59 -4.77
CA THR A 12 -10.96 1.42 -5.61
C THR A 12 -10.33 1.77 -6.95
N ASP A 13 -10.55 2.97 -7.45
CA ASP A 13 -9.97 3.41 -8.73
C ASP A 13 -8.44 3.58 -8.67
N ALA A 14 -7.89 3.75 -7.46
CA ALA A 14 -6.45 3.87 -7.28
C ALA A 14 -5.73 2.52 -7.23
N VAL A 15 -6.45 1.41 -7.04
CA VAL A 15 -5.85 0.09 -6.80
C VAL A 15 -4.99 -0.38 -7.98
N ASP A 16 -5.55 -0.42 -9.17
CA ASP A 16 -4.82 -0.92 -10.34
C ASP A 16 -3.67 0.00 -10.75
N PRO A 17 -3.85 1.33 -10.81
CA PRO A 17 -2.71 2.22 -11.08
C PRO A 17 -1.58 2.07 -10.08
N LEU A 18 -1.89 1.92 -8.79
CA LEU A 18 -0.87 1.75 -7.77
C LEU A 18 -0.15 0.41 -7.92
N ALA A 19 -0.89 -0.67 -8.14
CA ALA A 19 -0.28 -1.99 -8.33
C ALA A 19 0.68 -1.98 -9.52
N GLN A 20 0.27 -1.38 -10.64
CA GLN A 20 1.10 -1.29 -11.83
C GLN A 20 2.36 -0.45 -11.60
N ALA A 21 2.23 0.67 -10.90
CA ALA A 21 3.38 1.53 -10.61
C ALA A 21 4.41 0.83 -9.72
N LEU A 22 3.95 0.12 -8.70
CA LEU A 22 4.84 -0.62 -7.80
C LEU A 22 5.53 -1.77 -8.52
N LEU A 23 4.80 -2.52 -9.33
CA LEU A 23 5.38 -3.62 -10.10
C LEU A 23 6.39 -3.12 -11.13
N ALA A 24 6.13 -1.98 -11.76
CA ALA A 24 7.05 -1.39 -12.73
C ALA A 24 8.39 -1.00 -12.10
N HIS A 25 8.42 -0.76 -10.79
CA HIS A 25 9.63 -0.45 -10.04
C HIS A 25 10.19 -1.66 -9.28
N ASP A 26 9.76 -2.86 -9.63
CA ASP A 26 10.23 -4.13 -9.06
C ASP A 26 9.96 -4.28 -7.56
N TYR A 27 8.89 -3.69 -7.07
CA TYR A 27 8.44 -3.95 -5.72
C TYR A 27 7.57 -5.20 -5.67
N SER A 28 7.77 -5.98 -4.62
CA SER A 28 6.97 -7.17 -4.35
C SER A 28 5.74 -6.77 -3.53
N VAL A 29 4.56 -7.01 -4.06
CA VAL A 29 3.31 -6.55 -3.44
C VAL A 29 2.36 -7.72 -3.25
N THR A 30 1.84 -7.87 -2.03
CA THR A 30 0.72 -8.76 -1.74
C THR A 30 -0.53 -7.92 -1.59
N LYS A 31 -1.56 -8.25 -2.34
CA LYS A 31 -2.83 -7.53 -2.33
C LYS A 31 -3.87 -8.32 -1.55
N ILE A 32 -4.45 -7.70 -0.54
CA ILE A 32 -5.50 -8.30 0.28
C ILE A 32 -6.75 -7.46 0.11
N SER A 33 -7.81 -8.09 -0.39
CA SER A 33 -9.10 -7.44 -0.53
C SER A 33 -10.00 -7.86 0.63
N SER A 34 -10.67 -6.89 1.23
CA SER A 34 -11.56 -7.13 2.33
C SER A 34 -12.94 -6.59 1.98
N MET A 35 -13.97 -7.39 2.23
CA MET A 35 -15.35 -7.04 2.00
C MET A 35 -16.13 -7.08 3.30
N GLY A 36 -17.02 -6.12 3.47
CA GLY A 36 -17.96 -6.13 4.57
C GLY A 36 -17.34 -5.96 5.94
N GLY A 37 -16.12 -5.51 6.01
CA GLY A 37 -15.45 -5.28 7.28
C GLY A 37 -16.15 -4.21 8.12
N PHE A 38 -15.44 -3.72 9.08
CA PHE A 38 -15.94 -2.81 10.11
C PHE A 38 -16.82 -1.67 9.58
N LEU A 39 -16.53 -1.12 8.40
CA LEU A 39 -17.27 -0.01 7.82
C LEU A 39 -18.12 -0.41 6.62
N ARG A 40 -18.31 -1.69 6.38
CA ARG A 40 -19.03 -2.21 5.20
C ARG A 40 -18.50 -1.68 3.88
N ARG A 41 -17.23 -1.30 3.84
CA ARG A 41 -16.58 -0.81 2.62
C ARG A 41 -15.64 -1.86 2.08
N GLN A 42 -15.59 -1.94 0.77
CA GLN A 42 -14.50 -2.65 0.13
C GLN A 42 -13.24 -1.83 0.26
N ASN A 43 -12.21 -2.43 0.82
CA ASN A 43 -10.88 -1.85 0.78
C ASN A 43 -9.87 -2.89 0.31
N THR A 44 -8.81 -2.40 -0.26
CA THR A 44 -7.69 -3.23 -0.66
C THR A 44 -6.49 -2.80 0.15
N THR A 45 -5.81 -3.75 0.77
CA THR A 45 -4.57 -3.50 1.49
C THR A 45 -3.42 -4.07 0.68
N PHE A 46 -2.43 -3.23 0.40
CA PHE A 46 -1.16 -3.67 -0.18
C PHE A 46 -0.18 -3.90 0.96
N VAL A 47 0.43 -5.08 0.96
CA VAL A 47 1.49 -5.45 1.89
C VAL A 47 2.78 -5.51 1.10
N ILE A 48 3.74 -4.66 1.43
CA ILE A 48 4.97 -4.50 0.68
C ILE A 48 6.15 -4.70 1.62
N GLY A 49 6.89 -5.82 1.45
CA GLY A 49 8.14 -6.03 2.15
C GLY A 49 9.26 -5.33 1.39
N ILE A 50 10.09 -4.54 2.08
CA ILE A 50 11.02 -3.66 1.40
C ILE A 50 12.26 -3.42 2.25
N GLU A 51 13.42 -3.26 1.62
CA GLU A 51 14.62 -2.79 2.29
C GLU A 51 14.51 -1.30 2.60
N GLU A 52 15.07 -0.90 3.73
CA GLU A 52 15.00 0.48 4.21
C GLU A 52 15.49 1.49 3.17
N ALA A 53 16.53 1.12 2.41
CA ALA A 53 17.09 1.99 1.38
C ALA A 53 16.10 2.34 0.26
N ARG A 54 15.08 1.50 0.04
CA ARG A 54 14.09 1.69 -1.01
C ARG A 54 12.76 2.27 -0.49
N LEU A 55 12.66 2.45 0.81
CA LEU A 55 11.39 2.83 1.46
C LEU A 55 10.86 4.17 0.96
N GLN A 56 11.71 5.20 0.91
CA GLN A 56 11.26 6.54 0.54
C GLN A 56 10.78 6.61 -0.91
N VAL A 57 11.41 5.87 -1.81
CA VAL A 57 10.97 5.80 -3.20
C VAL A 57 9.59 5.16 -3.29
N ALA A 58 9.37 4.07 -2.56
CA ALA A 58 8.06 3.40 -2.53
C ALA A 58 6.98 4.32 -1.98
N LEU A 59 7.26 5.03 -0.89
CA LEU A 59 6.29 5.98 -0.30
C LEU A 59 5.95 7.11 -1.28
N THR A 60 6.94 7.62 -2.01
CA THR A 60 6.72 8.64 -3.03
C THR A 60 5.81 8.12 -4.14
N ILE A 61 6.04 6.91 -4.61
CA ILE A 61 5.19 6.29 -5.64
C ILE A 61 3.75 6.18 -5.14
N ILE A 62 3.55 5.71 -3.91
CA ILE A 62 2.21 5.55 -3.35
C ILE A 62 1.51 6.91 -3.26
N ARG A 63 2.20 7.92 -2.76
CA ARG A 63 1.64 9.27 -2.63
C ARG A 63 1.29 9.86 -3.99
N ASP A 64 2.19 9.76 -4.96
CA ASP A 64 2.00 10.36 -6.28
C ASP A 64 0.84 9.70 -7.03
N VAL A 65 0.71 8.38 -6.93
CA VAL A 65 -0.38 7.66 -7.58
C VAL A 65 -1.72 7.92 -6.90
N CYS A 66 -1.74 7.94 -5.57
CA CYS A 66 -2.99 8.05 -4.80
C CYS A 66 -3.49 9.49 -4.68
N SER A 67 -2.61 10.48 -4.76
CA SER A 67 -2.97 11.88 -4.59
C SER A 67 -4.15 12.34 -5.47
N PRO A 68 -4.19 12.00 -6.78
CA PRO A 68 -5.33 12.40 -7.62
C PRO A 68 -6.68 11.80 -7.19
N TYR A 69 -6.66 10.74 -6.39
CA TYR A 69 -7.87 10.05 -5.93
C TYR A 69 -8.29 10.47 -4.52
N SER A 70 -7.50 11.32 -3.88
CA SER A 70 -7.87 11.88 -2.57
C SER A 70 -8.84 13.03 -2.75
N ARG A 71 -9.76 13.16 -1.80
CA ARG A 71 -10.82 14.17 -1.83
C ARG A 71 -10.85 14.93 -0.50
N PRO A 72 -11.47 16.12 -0.44
CA PRO A 72 -11.56 16.86 0.81
C PRO A 72 -12.21 16.07 1.95
N GLU A 73 -13.17 15.20 1.62
CA GLU A 73 -13.87 14.37 2.60
C GLU A 73 -13.14 13.11 3.02
N GLY A 74 -12.04 12.78 2.36
CA GLY A 74 -11.26 11.57 2.73
C GLY A 74 -10.08 11.31 1.85
N HIS A 75 -9.03 10.78 2.43
CA HIS A 75 -7.83 10.36 1.71
C HIS A 75 -8.10 9.08 0.92
N ALA A 76 -7.38 8.92 -0.20
CA ALA A 76 -7.46 7.71 -1.01
C ALA A 76 -6.81 6.52 -0.32
N ALA A 77 -5.84 6.76 0.55
CA ALA A 77 -5.09 5.68 1.21
C ALA A 77 -4.57 6.12 2.56
N THR A 78 -4.38 5.13 3.44
CA THR A 78 -3.64 5.28 4.70
C THR A 78 -2.46 4.34 4.67
N ILE A 79 -1.28 4.83 5.04
CA ILE A 79 -0.03 4.10 4.94
C ILE A 79 0.58 3.93 6.32
N PHE A 80 0.89 2.69 6.67
CA PHE A 80 1.65 2.34 7.88
C PHE A 80 3.00 1.78 7.46
N VAL A 81 4.05 2.18 8.16
CA VAL A 81 5.38 1.63 7.98
C VAL A 81 5.81 0.96 9.29
N LEU A 82 6.18 -0.30 9.20
CA LEU A 82 6.51 -1.13 10.35
C LEU A 82 7.92 -1.68 10.20
N ASP A 83 8.63 -1.80 11.31
CA ASP A 83 9.90 -2.52 11.34
C ASP A 83 9.64 -4.03 11.32
N VAL A 84 10.43 -4.74 10.53
CA VAL A 84 10.40 -6.19 10.50
C VAL A 84 11.54 -6.70 11.37
N THR A 85 11.19 -7.29 12.51
CA THR A 85 12.17 -7.81 13.47
C THR A 85 12.46 -9.29 13.23
N GLU A 86 11.52 -10.01 12.61
CA GLU A 86 11.67 -11.43 12.33
C GLU A 86 10.86 -11.79 11.09
N PHE A 87 11.41 -12.67 10.26
CA PHE A 87 10.75 -13.15 9.07
C PHE A 87 10.93 -14.68 8.98
N ALA A 88 9.83 -15.38 8.78
CA ALA A 88 9.84 -16.84 8.65
C ALA A 88 8.93 -17.30 7.53
N ARG A 89 9.31 -18.43 6.92
CA ARG A 89 8.47 -19.14 5.95
C ARG A 89 8.20 -20.55 6.46
N ALA A 90 6.97 -20.94 6.35
CA ALA A 90 6.57 -22.29 6.76
C ALA A 90 6.53 -23.23 5.56
#